data_01539914451c4eb69fc8c5f1dec28f48
#
_entry.id   01539914451c4eb69fc8c5f1dec28f48
#
_cell.length_a   1.000
_cell.length_b   1.000
_cell.length_c   1.000
_cell.angle_alpha   90.00
_cell.angle_beta   90.00
_cell.angle_gamma   90.00
#
_symmetry.space_group_name_H-M   'P 1'
#
loop_
_entity.id
_entity.type
_entity.pdbx_description
1 polymer ?
#
loop_
_entity_poly.entity_id
_entity_poly.type
_entity_poly.pdbx_seq_one_letter_code
_entity_poly.pdbx_strand_id
1 'polypeptide(L)'
;MKASVPILLCSLVGALVTVALVGCGSSGGTAAPMRVAQKATPRPEPELRPKPSPRPARTSAPPTRVAGVPLLNIPRLDLKASLGTDLNDGPAWWPVTGRPGGGDTVAIAGHRTTYTRPFYWLERLRPGNAIYVRWAGRMHAYSVTGRRILSAKQLHIADARGYEVLLLSACTPRGSARQRIVVYARPRV
;
A
#
# COMPACT_ATOMS: atom_id res chain seq x y z
N MET A 1 48.34 22.02 18.71
CA MET A 1 48.87 21.79 17.33
C MET A 1 47.68 21.82 16.40
N LYS A 2 47.59 22.90 15.62
CA LYS A 2 46.52 23.15 14.64
C LYS A 2 46.94 22.54 13.31
N ALA A 3 46.10 21.74 12.69
CA ALA A 3 46.27 21.31 11.31
C ALA A 3 45.06 21.78 10.49
N SER A 4 45.30 22.80 9.69
CA SER A 4 44.41 23.29 8.65
C SER A 4 44.55 22.41 7.41
N VAL A 5 43.46 22.08 6.74
CA VAL A 5 43.42 21.44 5.42
C VAL A 5 42.65 22.33 4.47
N PRO A 6 43.15 22.59 3.25
CA PRO A 6 42.69 23.66 2.37
C PRO A 6 41.47 23.26 1.51
N ILE A 7 40.70 24.28 1.22
CA ILE A 7 39.57 24.32 0.30
C ILE A 7 40.12 24.22 -1.15
N LEU A 8 39.67 23.24 -1.92
CA LEU A 8 39.90 23.21 -3.36
C LEU A 8 38.62 23.63 -4.09
N LEU A 9 38.67 24.84 -4.60
CA LEU A 9 37.75 25.42 -5.60
C LEU A 9 38.01 24.73 -6.94
N CYS A 10 37.04 24.17 -7.59
CA CYS A 10 37.12 23.84 -8.99
C CYS A 10 35.88 24.30 -9.76
N SER A 11 36.20 25.10 -10.76
CA SER A 11 35.43 25.98 -11.61
C SER A 11 34.38 25.29 -12.51
N LEU A 12 33.36 26.07 -12.76
CA LEU A 12 32.48 26.21 -13.93
C LEU A 12 32.99 25.68 -15.27
N VAL A 13 32.16 24.92 -15.99
CA VAL A 13 32.04 24.98 -17.44
C VAL A 13 30.56 24.94 -17.82
N GLY A 14 30.08 26.02 -18.38
CA GLY A 14 28.78 26.16 -18.99
C GLY A 14 28.77 25.54 -20.40
N ALA A 15 27.65 24.96 -20.78
CA ALA A 15 27.35 24.68 -22.18
C ALA A 15 25.93 25.18 -22.48
N LEU A 16 25.86 26.27 -23.18
CA LEU A 16 24.68 26.78 -23.87
C LEU A 16 24.36 25.85 -25.05
N VAL A 17 23.17 25.35 -25.16
CA VAL A 17 22.63 24.77 -26.39
C VAL A 17 21.43 25.61 -26.83
N THR A 18 21.64 26.32 -27.91
CA THR A 18 20.67 27.09 -28.70
C THR A 18 19.75 26.14 -29.48
N VAL A 19 18.45 26.29 -29.34
CA VAL A 19 17.45 25.64 -30.20
C VAL A 19 17.04 26.61 -31.28
N ALA A 20 17.26 26.22 -32.53
CA ALA A 20 16.81 26.93 -33.73
C ALA A 20 15.40 26.51 -34.12
N LEU A 21 14.54 27.50 -34.31
CA LEU A 21 13.21 27.41 -34.93
C LEU A 21 13.36 27.52 -36.46
N VAL A 22 12.84 26.57 -37.20
CA VAL A 22 12.47 26.66 -38.64
C VAL A 22 11.30 25.71 -38.82
N GLY A 23 10.23 25.99 -39.51
CA GLY A 23 9.74 27.02 -40.36
C GLY A 23 8.39 26.57 -40.93
N CYS A 24 7.59 27.52 -41.32
CA CYS A 24 6.31 27.43 -41.99
C CYS A 24 6.28 26.57 -43.25
N GLY A 25 5.13 25.93 -43.51
CA GLY A 25 4.77 25.39 -44.80
C GLY A 25 3.28 25.37 -45.01
N SER A 26 2.82 26.24 -45.86
CA SER A 26 1.42 26.55 -46.21
C SER A 26 0.80 25.59 -47.22
N SER A 27 -0.53 25.56 -47.18
CA SER A 27 -1.49 25.50 -48.32
C SER A 27 -1.62 24.24 -49.17
N GLY A 28 -2.87 23.82 -49.30
CA GLY A 28 -3.36 22.89 -50.30
C GLY A 28 -4.82 22.55 -50.08
N GLY A 29 -5.73 23.46 -50.51
CA GLY A 29 -7.14 23.12 -50.59
C GLY A 29 -7.41 22.18 -51.72
N THR A 30 -8.31 21.23 -51.54
CA THR A 30 -8.96 20.54 -52.67
C THR A 30 -10.36 20.11 -52.26
N ALA A 31 -11.29 20.44 -53.13
CA ALA A 31 -12.73 20.32 -53.12
C ALA A 31 -13.29 19.01 -52.64
N ALA A 32 -14.42 19.11 -51.93
CA ALA A 32 -15.29 18.03 -51.60
C ALA A 32 -16.06 17.54 -52.83
N PRO A 33 -16.23 16.24 -53.02
CA PRO A 33 -17.23 15.71 -53.95
C PRO A 33 -18.61 15.60 -53.25
N MET A 34 -19.62 16.04 -53.98
CA MET A 34 -21.03 15.98 -53.64
C MET A 34 -21.45 14.54 -53.28
N ARG A 35 -22.02 14.42 -52.10
CA ARG A 35 -22.63 13.18 -51.63
C ARG A 35 -24.01 13.01 -52.21
N VAL A 36 -24.14 12.03 -53.12
CA VAL A 36 -25.42 11.58 -53.65
C VAL A 36 -26.24 10.99 -52.52
N ALA A 37 -27.45 11.51 -52.34
CA ALA A 37 -28.45 11.03 -51.38
C ALA A 37 -28.87 9.59 -51.74
N GLN A 38 -28.47 8.62 -50.94
CA GLN A 38 -29.01 7.27 -51.00
C GLN A 38 -30.33 7.21 -50.21
N LYS A 39 -31.34 6.82 -50.93
CA LYS A 39 -32.71 6.57 -50.49
C LYS A 39 -32.73 5.57 -49.36
N ALA A 40 -33.18 5.96 -48.16
CA ALA A 40 -33.29 5.09 -47.01
C ALA A 40 -34.31 3.97 -47.25
N THR A 41 -33.87 2.74 -47.16
CA THR A 41 -34.72 1.53 -47.08
C THR A 41 -35.33 1.49 -45.65
N PRO A 42 -36.63 1.22 -45.50
CA PRO A 42 -37.21 1.11 -44.17
C PRO A 42 -36.64 -0.10 -43.42
N ARG A 43 -36.15 0.20 -42.21
CA ARG A 43 -35.66 -0.79 -41.28
C ARG A 43 -36.82 -1.62 -40.73
N PRO A 44 -36.78 -2.95 -40.73
CA PRO A 44 -37.81 -3.74 -40.08
C PRO A 44 -37.85 -3.47 -38.59
N GLU A 45 -39.03 -3.29 -38.06
CA GLU A 45 -39.39 -3.08 -36.67
C GLU A 45 -38.84 -4.22 -35.78
N PRO A 46 -38.18 -3.95 -34.63
CA PRO A 46 -37.72 -5.03 -33.79
C PRO A 46 -38.90 -5.74 -33.12
N GLU A 47 -39.04 -6.99 -33.43
CA GLU A 47 -39.95 -7.94 -32.78
C GLU A 47 -39.73 -7.90 -31.25
N LEU A 48 -40.79 -7.58 -30.52
CA LEU A 48 -40.82 -7.51 -29.07
C LEU A 48 -40.48 -8.88 -28.46
N ARG A 49 -39.21 -9.10 -28.10
CA ARG A 49 -38.82 -10.22 -27.24
C ARG A 49 -39.58 -10.16 -25.93
N PRO A 50 -40.21 -11.23 -25.47
CA PRO A 50 -40.87 -11.27 -24.19
C PRO A 50 -39.85 -10.99 -23.08
N LYS A 51 -40.18 -9.98 -22.26
CA LYS A 51 -39.42 -9.53 -21.12
C LYS A 51 -39.22 -10.73 -20.17
N PRO A 52 -37.95 -11.12 -19.82
CA PRO A 52 -37.74 -12.18 -18.86
C PRO A 52 -38.38 -11.81 -17.53
N SER A 53 -39.19 -12.71 -17.02
CA SER A 53 -39.83 -12.59 -15.69
C SER A 53 -38.75 -12.37 -14.63
N PRO A 54 -38.96 -11.46 -13.67
CA PRO A 54 -37.98 -11.22 -12.62
C PRO A 54 -37.83 -12.49 -11.78
N ARG A 55 -36.65 -13.10 -11.88
CA ARG A 55 -36.22 -14.19 -10.99
C ARG A 55 -36.25 -13.64 -9.57
N PRO A 56 -36.92 -14.28 -8.61
CA PRO A 56 -36.91 -13.80 -7.23
C PRO A 56 -35.45 -13.72 -6.78
N ALA A 57 -35.02 -12.50 -6.43
CA ALA A 57 -33.74 -12.26 -5.84
C ALA A 57 -33.65 -13.06 -4.55
N ARG A 58 -32.79 -14.10 -4.55
CA ARG A 58 -32.37 -14.71 -3.30
C ARG A 58 -31.57 -13.64 -2.56
N THR A 59 -32.24 -12.90 -1.71
CA THR A 59 -31.60 -12.07 -0.69
C THR A 59 -31.03 -13.00 0.35
N SER A 60 -29.92 -13.62 0.02
CA SER A 60 -29.05 -14.17 1.07
C SER A 60 -28.36 -12.95 1.68
N ALA A 61 -28.93 -12.42 2.74
CA ALA A 61 -28.19 -11.52 3.62
C ALA A 61 -26.86 -12.19 3.96
N PRO A 62 -25.72 -11.52 3.78
CA PRO A 62 -24.46 -12.11 4.19
C PRO A 62 -24.56 -12.40 5.69
N PRO A 63 -24.08 -13.58 6.14
CA PRO A 63 -24.12 -13.89 7.56
C PRO A 63 -23.46 -12.76 8.32
N THR A 64 -24.16 -12.16 9.26
CA THR A 64 -23.63 -11.15 10.18
C THR A 64 -22.49 -11.81 10.93
N ARG A 65 -21.26 -11.70 10.41
CA ARG A 65 -20.08 -12.15 11.12
C ARG A 65 -19.94 -11.24 12.31
N VAL A 66 -20.12 -11.81 13.51
CA VAL A 66 -19.72 -11.14 14.74
C VAL A 66 -18.24 -10.80 14.55
N ALA A 67 -17.96 -9.53 14.32
CA ALA A 67 -16.61 -9.03 14.12
C ALA A 67 -15.88 -9.21 15.46
N GLY A 68 -15.17 -10.32 15.61
CA GLY A 68 -14.34 -10.55 16.79
C GLY A 68 -13.30 -9.43 16.93
N VAL A 69 -12.92 -9.12 18.16
CA VAL A 69 -11.91 -8.10 18.47
C VAL A 69 -10.65 -8.37 17.62
N PRO A 70 -10.12 -7.37 16.90
CA PRO A 70 -8.87 -7.51 16.16
C PRO A 70 -7.75 -7.97 17.08
N LEU A 71 -6.96 -8.96 16.64
CA LEU A 71 -5.93 -9.58 17.47
C LEU A 71 -4.66 -9.80 16.68
N LEU A 72 -3.52 -9.51 17.29
CA LEU A 72 -2.19 -9.87 16.81
C LEU A 72 -1.65 -11.02 17.66
N ASN A 73 -1.22 -12.11 17.00
CA ASN A 73 -0.55 -13.23 17.65
C ASN A 73 0.77 -13.53 16.94
N ILE A 74 1.86 -13.46 17.69
CA ILE A 74 3.23 -13.75 17.20
C ILE A 74 3.85 -14.79 18.12
N PRO A 75 3.70 -16.08 17.84
CA PRO A 75 4.15 -17.16 18.73
C PRO A 75 5.63 -17.08 19.10
N ARG A 76 6.49 -16.69 18.15
CA ARG A 76 7.95 -16.55 18.39
C ARG A 76 8.29 -15.51 19.46
N LEU A 77 7.40 -14.56 19.72
CA LEU A 77 7.60 -13.50 20.71
C LEU A 77 6.75 -13.72 21.97
N ASP A 78 5.98 -14.80 22.02
CA ASP A 78 4.95 -15.02 23.03
C ASP A 78 3.98 -13.84 23.16
N LEU A 79 3.67 -13.21 22.01
CA LEU A 79 2.84 -12.02 21.95
C LEU A 79 1.42 -12.39 21.47
N LYS A 80 0.44 -12.13 22.31
CA LYS A 80 -0.99 -12.17 21.95
C LYS A 80 -1.66 -10.93 22.51
N ALA A 81 -2.03 -9.99 21.64
CA ALA A 81 -2.56 -8.69 22.04
C ALA A 81 -3.68 -8.22 21.10
N SER A 82 -4.64 -7.49 21.65
CA SER A 82 -5.65 -6.80 20.86
C SER A 82 -4.99 -5.73 20.00
N LEU A 83 -5.51 -5.54 18.79
CA LEU A 83 -5.11 -4.48 17.88
C LEU A 83 -6.07 -3.31 18.00
N GLY A 84 -5.55 -2.17 18.42
CA GLY A 84 -6.27 -0.91 18.56
C GLY A 84 -5.85 0.16 17.57
N THR A 85 -6.18 1.39 17.90
CA THR A 85 -5.76 2.61 17.20
C THR A 85 -4.84 3.46 18.08
N ASP A 86 -4.80 3.22 19.40
CA ASP A 86 -3.91 3.87 20.33
C ASP A 86 -2.67 2.98 20.60
N LEU A 87 -1.50 3.53 20.35
CA LEU A 87 -0.22 2.86 20.59
C LEU A 87 0.08 2.64 22.08
N ASN A 88 -0.49 3.44 22.97
CA ASN A 88 -0.24 3.34 24.40
C ASN A 88 -0.91 2.09 25.00
N ASP A 89 -2.03 1.68 24.44
CA ASP A 89 -2.79 0.51 24.89
C ASP A 89 -2.22 -0.81 24.37
N GLY A 90 -1.45 -0.77 23.27
CA GLY A 90 -0.88 -1.97 22.69
C GLY A 90 -0.38 -1.79 21.24
N PRO A 91 -0.31 -2.88 20.48
CA PRO A 91 -0.05 -2.75 19.06
C PRO A 91 -1.24 -2.09 18.37
N ALA A 92 -0.97 -1.12 17.51
CA ALA A 92 -1.98 -0.31 16.85
C ALA A 92 -1.81 -0.31 15.33
N TRP A 93 -2.95 -0.20 14.63
CA TRP A 93 -2.95 0.01 13.20
C TRP A 93 -2.28 1.33 12.83
N TRP A 94 -1.40 1.30 11.84
CA TRP A 94 -0.91 2.54 11.26
C TRP A 94 -2.05 3.20 10.49
N PRO A 95 -2.31 4.51 10.72
CA PRO A 95 -3.33 5.23 9.97
C PRO A 95 -3.10 5.13 8.46
N VAL A 96 -4.18 5.20 7.68
CA VAL A 96 -4.21 5.20 6.20
C VAL A 96 -3.61 3.97 5.51
N THR A 97 -3.31 2.90 6.25
CA THR A 97 -2.88 1.63 5.64
C THR A 97 -4.03 0.64 5.48
N GLY A 98 -3.85 -0.36 4.61
CA GLY A 98 -4.81 -1.41 4.37
C GLY A 98 -5.10 -2.28 5.60
N ARG A 99 -5.96 -3.26 5.40
CA ARG A 99 -6.32 -4.28 6.40
C ARG A 99 -6.06 -5.67 5.82
N PRO A 100 -5.84 -6.68 6.67
CA PRO A 100 -5.60 -8.05 6.23
C PRO A 100 -6.65 -8.55 5.24
N GLY A 101 -6.21 -9.13 4.14
CA GLY A 101 -7.06 -9.62 3.04
C GLY A 101 -7.49 -8.53 2.05
N GLY A 102 -7.02 -7.30 2.20
CA GLY A 102 -7.31 -6.19 1.29
C GLY A 102 -6.37 -6.08 0.08
N GLY A 103 -5.34 -6.91 0.01
CA GLY A 103 -4.40 -6.92 -1.13
C GLY A 103 -3.41 -5.77 -1.17
N ASP A 104 -3.21 -5.06 -0.06
CA ASP A 104 -2.30 -3.91 0.01
C ASP A 104 -1.45 -3.89 1.29
N THR A 105 -0.64 -2.85 1.49
CA THR A 105 0.19 -2.69 2.69
C THR A 105 -0.66 -2.62 3.96
N VAL A 106 -0.40 -3.53 4.88
CA VAL A 106 -0.97 -3.58 6.23
C VAL A 106 0.14 -3.22 7.21
N ALA A 107 0.03 -2.13 7.95
CA ALA A 107 1.06 -1.75 8.90
C ALA A 107 0.52 -1.69 10.34
N ILE A 108 1.29 -2.23 11.26
CA ILE A 108 1.03 -2.26 12.69
C ILE A 108 2.25 -1.68 13.39
N ALA A 109 2.02 -0.68 14.23
CA ALA A 109 3.04 -0.08 15.07
C ALA A 109 2.92 -0.58 16.51
N GLY A 110 4.02 -0.54 17.27
CA GLY A 110 4.02 -0.87 18.68
C GLY A 110 5.24 -0.29 19.39
N HIS A 111 5.07 0.02 20.68
CA HIS A 111 6.18 0.47 21.52
C HIS A 111 7.19 -0.65 21.81
N ARG A 112 8.47 -0.27 21.97
CA ARG A 112 9.53 -1.20 22.36
C ARG A 112 9.91 -1.13 23.82
N THR A 113 9.87 0.06 24.42
CA THR A 113 10.43 0.31 25.77
C THR A 113 9.47 1.05 26.70
N THR A 114 8.41 1.62 26.14
CA THR A 114 7.40 2.40 26.87
C THR A 114 6.06 1.69 26.85
N TYR A 115 5.18 2.03 27.76
CA TYR A 115 3.82 1.49 27.90
C TYR A 115 3.80 -0.05 27.95
N THR A 116 2.94 -0.70 27.20
CA THR A 116 2.78 -2.16 27.15
C THR A 116 3.93 -2.90 26.47
N ARG A 117 4.79 -2.20 25.76
CA ARG A 117 6.01 -2.71 25.08
C ARG A 117 5.77 -3.97 24.21
N PRO A 118 4.72 -4.03 23.38
CA PRO A 118 4.36 -5.25 22.66
C PRO A 118 5.47 -5.71 21.70
N PHE A 119 6.30 -4.78 21.22
CA PHE A 119 7.38 -5.08 20.28
C PHE A 119 8.78 -5.02 20.89
N TYR A 120 8.88 -5.28 22.21
CA TYR A 120 10.16 -5.27 22.89
C TYR A 120 11.20 -6.19 22.24
N TRP A 121 10.78 -7.37 21.80
CA TRP A 121 11.63 -8.40 21.18
C TRP A 121 11.47 -8.51 19.66
N LEU A 122 10.98 -7.47 18.96
CA LEU A 122 10.69 -7.52 17.53
C LEU A 122 11.90 -7.97 16.68
N GLU A 123 13.13 -7.67 17.11
CA GLU A 123 14.36 -8.09 16.45
C GLU A 123 14.61 -9.59 16.48
N ARG A 124 13.91 -10.36 17.31
CA ARG A 124 14.03 -11.83 17.37
C ARG A 124 13.31 -12.53 16.22
N LEU A 125 12.47 -11.81 15.47
CA LEU A 125 11.81 -12.37 14.31
C LEU A 125 12.82 -12.65 13.18
N ARG A 126 12.67 -13.82 12.57
CA ARG A 126 13.50 -14.32 11.47
C ARG A 126 12.60 -14.72 10.30
N PRO A 127 13.12 -14.74 9.06
CA PRO A 127 12.38 -15.30 7.94
C PRO A 127 11.78 -16.67 8.28
N GLY A 128 10.54 -16.90 7.83
CA GLY A 128 9.76 -18.11 8.13
C GLY A 128 8.93 -18.06 9.41
N ASN A 129 9.20 -17.13 10.37
CA ASN A 129 8.36 -17.04 11.57
C ASN A 129 6.93 -16.63 11.22
N ALA A 130 5.97 -17.27 11.88
CA ALA A 130 4.56 -17.01 11.68
C ALA A 130 4.09 -15.78 12.44
N ILE A 131 3.19 -15.02 11.81
CA ILE A 131 2.41 -13.94 12.40
C ILE A 131 0.96 -14.17 12.03
N TYR A 132 0.06 -14.08 12.99
CA TYR A 132 -1.37 -14.24 12.78
C TYR A 132 -2.09 -12.96 13.16
N VAL A 133 -2.95 -12.49 12.25
CA VAL A 133 -3.78 -11.31 12.48
C VAL A 133 -5.24 -11.70 12.33
N ARG A 134 -6.03 -11.57 13.40
CA ARG A 134 -7.47 -11.69 13.32
C ARG A 134 -8.08 -10.35 12.94
N TRP A 135 -8.80 -10.32 11.84
CA TRP A 135 -9.50 -9.15 11.34
C TRP A 135 -10.84 -9.54 10.73
N ALA A 136 -11.91 -8.79 11.03
CA ALA A 136 -13.26 -9.02 10.51
C ALA A 136 -13.73 -10.49 10.69
N GLY A 137 -13.44 -11.10 11.84
CA GLY A 137 -13.81 -12.48 12.15
C GLY A 137 -12.99 -13.56 11.41
N ARG A 138 -11.95 -13.18 10.66
CA ARG A 138 -11.06 -14.10 9.93
C ARG A 138 -9.66 -14.07 10.48
N MET A 139 -8.95 -15.21 10.41
CA MET A 139 -7.54 -15.32 10.72
C MET A 139 -6.72 -15.21 9.44
N HIS A 140 -5.81 -14.25 9.40
CA HIS A 140 -4.85 -14.05 8.31
C HIS A 140 -3.48 -14.47 8.81
N ALA A 141 -2.86 -15.41 8.11
CA ALA A 141 -1.54 -15.92 8.45
C ALA A 141 -0.49 -15.27 7.53
N TYR A 142 0.61 -14.85 8.14
CA TYR A 142 1.75 -14.27 7.43
C TYR A 142 3.04 -15.02 7.81
N SER A 143 4.01 -14.99 6.90
CA SER A 143 5.37 -15.47 7.12
C SER A 143 6.34 -14.30 7.04
N VAL A 144 7.19 -14.12 8.03
CA VAL A 144 8.24 -13.11 8.01
C VAL A 144 9.17 -13.37 6.82
N THR A 145 9.47 -12.34 6.05
CA THR A 145 10.41 -12.37 4.91
C THR A 145 11.74 -11.69 5.23
N GLY A 146 11.75 -10.77 6.18
CA GLY A 146 12.97 -10.08 6.58
C GLY A 146 12.68 -8.90 7.49
N ARG A 147 13.75 -8.14 7.78
CA ARG A 147 13.66 -6.89 8.55
C ARG A 147 14.65 -5.86 8.04
N ARG A 148 14.34 -4.58 8.28
CA ARG A 148 15.22 -3.45 7.99
C ARG A 148 15.19 -2.44 9.14
N ILE A 149 16.27 -1.67 9.28
CA ILE A 149 16.32 -0.50 10.14
C ILE A 149 16.29 0.72 9.23
N LEU A 150 15.34 1.60 9.49
CA LEU A 150 15.04 2.76 8.67
C LEU A 150 15.07 4.03 9.54
N SER A 151 15.31 5.18 8.92
CA SER A 151 15.12 6.47 9.60
C SER A 151 13.66 6.64 10.03
N ALA A 152 13.42 7.30 11.17
CA ALA A 152 12.08 7.60 11.64
C ALA A 152 11.25 8.45 10.64
N LYS A 153 11.93 9.14 9.72
CA LYS A 153 11.30 10.00 8.69
C LYS A 153 10.86 9.23 7.45
N GLN A 154 11.24 7.96 7.29
CA GLN A 154 10.89 7.15 6.11
C GLN A 154 9.48 6.54 6.25
N LEU A 155 8.45 7.40 6.21
CA LEU A 155 7.04 7.00 6.36
C LEU A 155 6.48 6.32 5.11
N HIS A 156 7.06 6.56 3.94
CA HIS A 156 6.66 5.97 2.65
C HIS A 156 6.71 4.43 2.62
N ILE A 157 7.30 3.80 3.63
CA ILE A 157 7.25 2.33 3.76
C ILE A 157 5.83 1.80 3.93
N ALA A 158 4.92 2.65 4.43
CA ALA A 158 3.53 2.32 4.66
C ALA A 158 2.62 2.59 3.45
N ASP A 159 3.19 3.15 2.37
CA ASP A 159 2.44 3.45 1.14
C ASP A 159 1.88 2.18 0.50
N ALA A 160 0.82 2.38 -0.26
CA ALA A 160 0.17 1.34 -1.05
C ALA A 160 1.15 0.70 -2.05
N ARG A 161 1.11 -0.63 -2.19
CA ARG A 161 2.03 -1.40 -3.03
C ARG A 161 1.35 -2.20 -4.12
N GLY A 162 0.00 -2.27 -4.12
CA GLY A 162 -0.75 -3.11 -5.03
C GLY A 162 -0.60 -4.61 -4.77
N TYR A 163 0.02 -5.00 -3.65
CA TYR A 163 0.09 -6.37 -3.16
C TYR A 163 0.15 -6.41 -1.63
N GLU A 164 -0.37 -7.46 -1.03
CA GLU A 164 -0.43 -7.55 0.42
C GLU A 164 0.95 -7.82 1.04
N VAL A 165 1.32 -6.94 1.98
CA VAL A 165 2.49 -7.08 2.84
C VAL A 165 2.12 -6.60 4.24
N LEU A 166 2.49 -7.38 5.26
CA LEU A 166 2.37 -6.96 6.65
C LEU A 166 3.69 -6.35 7.10
N LEU A 167 3.61 -5.16 7.68
CA LEU A 167 4.72 -4.43 8.30
C LEU A 167 4.48 -4.34 9.81
N LEU A 168 5.47 -4.77 10.61
CA LEU A 168 5.50 -4.49 12.04
C LEU A 168 6.60 -3.47 12.31
N SER A 169 6.27 -2.33 12.93
CA SER A 169 7.19 -1.22 13.14
C SER A 169 7.32 -0.83 14.60
N ALA A 170 8.54 -0.61 15.05
CA ALA A 170 8.85 -0.12 16.39
C ALA A 170 10.09 0.76 16.39
N CYS A 171 10.25 1.56 17.46
CA CYS A 171 11.44 2.40 17.67
C CYS A 171 12.72 1.56 17.88
N THR A 172 13.86 2.04 17.37
CA THR A 172 15.17 1.40 17.57
C THR A 172 16.30 2.45 17.54
N PRO A 173 17.45 2.24 18.24
CA PRO A 173 17.66 1.25 19.31
C PRO A 173 16.65 1.41 20.45
N ARG A 174 16.60 0.44 21.39
CA ARG A 174 15.75 0.56 22.57
C ARG A 174 16.08 1.84 23.35
N GLY A 175 15.05 2.55 23.81
CA GLY A 175 15.21 3.85 24.47
C GLY A 175 15.44 5.02 23.50
N SER A 176 15.43 4.80 22.18
CA SER A 176 15.61 5.85 21.16
C SER A 176 14.52 5.80 20.10
N ALA A 177 14.06 6.98 19.68
CA ALA A 177 13.08 7.13 18.60
C ALA A 177 13.72 7.55 17.26
N ARG A 178 15.05 7.52 17.14
CA ARG A 178 15.78 8.01 15.95
C ARG A 178 15.53 7.14 14.71
N GLN A 179 15.34 5.86 14.90
CA GLN A 179 15.15 4.89 13.82
C GLN A 179 13.93 4.00 14.11
N ARG A 180 13.55 3.25 13.12
CA ARG A 180 12.51 2.20 13.18
C ARG A 180 13.09 0.86 12.75
N ILE A 181 12.87 -0.16 13.55
CA ILE A 181 12.97 -1.53 13.08
C ILE A 181 11.64 -1.89 12.42
N VAL A 182 11.70 -2.35 11.19
CA VAL A 182 10.52 -2.76 10.42
C VAL A 182 10.70 -4.22 10.01
N VAL A 183 9.77 -5.06 10.41
CA VAL A 183 9.68 -6.47 10.01
C VAL A 183 8.67 -6.56 8.88
N TYR A 184 9.05 -7.25 7.81
CA TYR A 184 8.22 -7.51 6.63
C TYR A 184 7.73 -8.94 6.66
N ALA A 185 6.44 -9.13 6.36
CA ALA A 185 5.88 -10.46 6.23
C ALA A 185 4.89 -10.52 5.05
N ARG A 186 4.77 -11.69 4.43
CA ARG A 186 3.86 -11.95 3.30
C ARG A 186 2.75 -12.89 3.74
N PRO A 187 1.56 -12.80 3.12
CA PRO A 187 0.51 -13.79 3.36
C PRO A 187 1.05 -15.20 3.13
N ARG A 188 0.63 -16.13 3.96
CA ARG A 188 0.81 -17.56 3.75
C ARG A 188 -0.31 -18.06 2.84
N VAL A 189 0.05 -18.59 1.72
CA VAL A 189 -0.86 -19.31 0.81
C VAL A 189 -1.12 -20.70 1.37
#